data_3ab8d2e6716d95a9db3af695ae7ec06b
#
_entry.id   3ab8d2e6716d95a9db3af695ae7ec06b
#
_cell.length_a   1.000
_cell.length_b   1.000
_cell.length_c   1.000
_cell.angle_alpha   90.00
_cell.angle_beta   90.00
_cell.angle_gamma   90.00
#
_symmetry.space_group_name_H-M   'P 1'
#
loop_
_entity.id
_entity.type
_entity.pdbx_description
1 polymer ?
#
loop_
_entity_poly.entity_id
_entity_poly.type
_entity_poly.pdbx_seq_one_letter_code
_entity_poly.pdbx_strand_id
1 'polypeptide(L)'
;PARVARAMKENFEGLWQSPEEVLTTTFDIGHEELVIVRDIDVFSHCEHHLTPFHGVAHVGYIPSGKITGLSKIARLVDMYSRRPQVQERLTTQIADAMVEILNPLGVIVIIDCEHLCMSMRGVKKSNARTITSAVRGALQNTATRAEAISLITNR
;
A
#
# COMPACT_ATOMS: atom_id res chain seq x y z
N PRO A 1 -5.91 17.20 26.06
CA PRO A 1 -5.07 17.77 25.00
C PRO A 1 -3.81 16.94 24.73
N ALA A 2 -3.01 16.60 25.75
CA ALA A 2 -1.74 15.91 25.56
C ALA A 2 -1.87 14.51 24.94
N ARG A 3 -2.91 13.74 25.29
CA ARG A 3 -3.16 12.42 24.67
C ARG A 3 -3.53 12.54 23.21
N VAL A 4 -4.35 13.53 22.85
CA VAL A 4 -4.74 13.78 21.45
C VAL A 4 -3.51 14.18 20.63
N ALA A 5 -2.67 15.07 21.13
CA ALA A 5 -1.46 15.48 20.44
C ALA A 5 -0.50 14.31 20.18
N ARG A 6 -0.31 13.41 21.16
CA ARG A 6 0.50 12.20 20.98
C ARG A 6 -0.10 11.25 19.95
N ALA A 7 -1.42 11.01 20.01
CA ALA A 7 -2.12 10.16 19.03
C ALA A 7 -2.01 10.72 17.61
N MET A 8 -2.15 12.04 17.44
CA MET A 8 -1.98 12.70 16.15
C MET A 8 -0.54 12.56 15.61
N LYS A 9 0.46 12.70 16.49
CA LYS A 9 1.86 12.49 16.09
C LYS A 9 2.10 11.05 15.62
N GLU A 10 1.56 10.07 16.31
CA GLU A 10 1.64 8.66 15.93
C GLU A 10 0.89 8.37 14.62
N ASN A 11 -0.34 8.87 14.48
CA ASN A 11 -1.16 8.67 13.28
C ASN A 11 -0.54 9.27 12.01
N PHE A 12 0.30 10.29 12.14
CA PHE A 12 0.93 10.98 11.03
C PHE A 12 2.46 10.85 11.00
N GLU A 13 3.01 9.85 11.68
CA GLU A 13 4.46 9.66 11.77
C GLU A 13 5.14 9.42 10.41
N GLY A 14 4.42 8.91 9.43
CA GLY A 14 4.91 8.73 8.06
C GLY A 14 5.32 10.01 7.35
N LEU A 15 4.90 11.20 7.85
CA LEU A 15 5.35 12.49 7.32
C LEU A 15 6.84 12.75 7.54
N TRP A 16 7.46 12.09 8.51
CA TRP A 16 8.88 12.25 8.85
C TRP A 16 9.74 11.05 8.45
N GLN A 17 9.20 10.13 7.65
CA GLN A 17 9.87 8.94 7.15
C GLN A 17 10.02 9.01 5.64
N SER A 18 11.04 8.33 5.10
CA SER A 18 11.24 8.19 3.66
C SER A 18 11.22 6.72 3.22
N PRO A 19 10.79 6.42 1.99
CA PRO A 19 10.75 5.04 1.49
C PRO A 19 12.14 4.41 1.38
N GLU A 20 13.19 5.21 1.15
CA GLU A 20 14.59 4.75 1.10
C GLU A 20 15.06 4.20 2.45
N GLU A 21 14.60 4.79 3.55
CA GLU A 21 14.89 4.31 4.91
C GLU A 21 14.16 3.01 5.24
N VAL A 22 13.02 2.77 4.60
CA VAL A 22 12.19 1.57 4.81
C VAL A 22 12.66 0.40 3.95
N LEU A 23 12.91 0.61 2.65
CA LEU A 23 13.29 -0.43 1.69
C LEU A 23 14.82 -0.64 1.63
N THR A 24 15.48 -0.74 2.78
CA THR A 24 16.95 -0.82 2.87
C THR A 24 17.52 -2.21 2.67
N THR A 25 16.74 -3.27 2.90
CA THR A 25 17.25 -4.65 2.94
C THR A 25 16.83 -5.40 1.69
N THR A 26 17.84 -5.87 0.94
CA THR A 26 17.65 -6.74 -0.23
C THR A 26 18.50 -7.99 -0.10
N PHE A 27 18.05 -9.07 -0.74
CA PHE A 27 18.74 -10.36 -0.78
C PHE A 27 18.89 -10.78 -2.24
N ASP A 28 20.11 -11.12 -2.64
CA ASP A 28 20.42 -11.64 -3.97
C ASP A 28 20.25 -13.18 -3.95
N ILE A 29 19.10 -13.65 -4.39
CA ILE A 29 18.78 -15.09 -4.46
C ILE A 29 18.42 -15.56 -5.86
N GLY A 30 18.55 -14.67 -6.87
CA GLY A 30 18.25 -15.01 -8.26
C GLY A 30 16.76 -15.28 -8.53
N HIS A 31 15.84 -14.79 -7.69
CA HIS A 31 14.41 -15.00 -7.87
C HIS A 31 13.85 -13.98 -8.90
N GLU A 32 13.11 -14.47 -9.87
CA GLU A 32 12.52 -13.68 -10.96
C GLU A 32 11.01 -13.92 -11.13
N GLU A 33 10.40 -14.67 -10.21
CA GLU A 33 8.98 -14.97 -10.23
C GLU A 33 8.19 -13.97 -9.35
N LEU A 34 6.89 -13.95 -9.53
CA LEU A 34 5.98 -13.05 -8.81
C LEU A 34 5.99 -13.34 -7.29
N VAL A 35 6.24 -12.32 -6.51
CA VAL A 35 6.13 -12.34 -5.04
C VAL A 35 4.96 -11.46 -4.65
N ILE A 36 4.04 -11.95 -3.80
CA ILE A 36 2.87 -11.21 -3.32
C ILE A 36 2.83 -11.26 -1.78
N VAL A 37 2.67 -10.09 -1.17
CA VAL A 37 2.30 -9.96 0.25
C VAL A 37 0.86 -9.48 0.30
N ARG A 38 -0.03 -10.30 0.86
CA ARG A 38 -1.47 -10.03 0.94
C ARG A 38 -1.89 -9.60 2.34
N ASP A 39 -3.08 -8.99 2.38
CA ASP A 39 -3.80 -8.70 3.62
C ASP A 39 -2.97 -7.85 4.60
N ILE A 40 -2.22 -6.88 4.06
CA ILE A 40 -1.48 -5.91 4.87
C ILE A 40 -2.49 -4.89 5.40
N ASP A 41 -2.62 -4.76 6.70
CA ASP A 41 -3.52 -3.79 7.32
C ASP A 41 -3.21 -2.36 6.88
N VAL A 42 -4.26 -1.62 6.55
CA VAL A 42 -4.19 -0.20 6.21
C VAL A 42 -5.03 0.59 7.20
N PHE A 43 -4.39 1.53 7.88
CA PHE A 43 -5.04 2.57 8.69
C PHE A 43 -4.50 3.92 8.27
N SER A 44 -5.37 4.76 7.70
CA SER A 44 -5.01 6.08 7.19
C SER A 44 -6.08 7.11 7.52
N HIS A 45 -5.83 8.36 7.19
CA HIS A 45 -6.75 9.48 7.39
C HIS A 45 -6.99 10.20 6.07
N CYS A 46 -8.26 10.35 5.71
CA CYS A 46 -8.68 11.16 4.56
C CYS A 46 -8.23 12.60 4.77
N GLU A 47 -7.46 13.16 3.83
CA GLU A 47 -6.96 14.54 3.94
C GLU A 47 -8.06 15.59 3.93
N HIS A 48 -9.25 15.28 3.35
CA HIS A 48 -10.36 16.21 3.25
C HIS A 48 -11.11 16.42 4.57
N HIS A 49 -11.21 15.36 5.40
CA HIS A 49 -12.05 15.37 6.60
C HIS A 49 -11.29 14.96 7.87
N LEU A 50 -10.03 14.49 7.76
CA LEU A 50 -9.24 13.88 8.84
C LEU A 50 -9.97 12.73 9.55
N THR A 51 -10.95 12.12 8.91
CA THR A 51 -11.59 10.88 9.37
C THR A 51 -10.81 9.67 8.85
N PRO A 52 -10.75 8.58 9.61
CA PRO A 52 -10.02 7.39 9.18
C PRO A 52 -10.63 6.73 7.96
N PHE A 53 -9.78 6.10 7.17
CA PHE A 53 -10.15 5.00 6.31
C PHE A 53 -9.24 3.81 6.60
N HIS A 54 -9.78 2.62 6.52
CA HIS A 54 -9.06 1.40 6.89
C HIS A 54 -9.49 0.22 6.03
N GLY A 55 -8.61 -0.76 5.96
CA GLY A 55 -8.83 -1.96 5.19
C GLY A 55 -7.54 -2.73 4.98
N VAL A 56 -7.32 -3.22 3.77
CA VAL A 56 -6.15 -4.03 3.43
C VAL A 56 -5.48 -3.57 2.14
N ALA A 57 -4.17 -3.76 2.09
CA ALA A 57 -3.38 -3.63 0.88
C ALA A 57 -2.79 -4.98 0.49
N HIS A 58 -2.67 -5.19 -0.81
CA HIS A 58 -1.96 -6.30 -1.41
C HIS A 58 -0.88 -5.74 -2.31
N VAL A 59 0.36 -6.17 -2.10
CA VAL A 59 1.51 -5.68 -2.85
C VAL A 59 2.21 -6.86 -3.50
N GLY A 60 2.30 -6.83 -4.83
CA GLY A 60 3.02 -7.82 -5.61
C GLY A 60 4.13 -7.18 -6.44
N TYR A 61 5.22 -7.91 -6.64
CA TYR A 61 6.29 -7.48 -7.53
C TYR A 61 7.00 -8.68 -8.15
N ILE A 62 7.57 -8.45 -9.33
CA ILE A 62 8.43 -9.43 -10.00
C ILE A 62 9.87 -8.93 -9.82
N PRO A 63 10.69 -9.60 -9.01
CA PRO A 63 12.06 -9.17 -8.77
C PRO A 63 12.93 -9.25 -10.02
N SER A 64 13.96 -8.44 -10.09
CA SER A 64 15.04 -8.54 -11.09
C SER A 64 16.30 -9.20 -10.48
N GLY A 65 16.11 -10.37 -9.84
CA GLY A 65 17.16 -11.13 -9.16
C GLY A 65 17.30 -10.86 -7.66
N LYS A 66 16.97 -9.65 -7.19
CA LYS A 66 17.03 -9.28 -5.77
C LYS A 66 15.62 -9.15 -5.19
N ILE A 67 15.40 -9.78 -4.05
CA ILE A 67 14.17 -9.64 -3.28
C ILE A 67 14.38 -8.70 -2.10
N THR A 68 13.29 -8.08 -1.64
CA THR A 68 13.27 -7.32 -0.38
C THR A 68 12.68 -8.15 0.76
N GLY A 69 12.99 -7.77 1.99
CA GLY A 69 12.36 -8.39 3.16
C GLY A 69 10.84 -8.15 3.16
N LEU A 70 10.04 -9.20 3.42
CA LEU A 70 8.57 -9.12 3.41
C LEU A 70 8.04 -8.06 4.37
N SER A 71 8.66 -7.94 5.54
CA SER A 71 8.32 -6.91 6.53
C SER A 71 8.56 -5.48 6.03
N LYS A 72 9.48 -5.29 5.09
CA LYS A 72 9.78 -3.97 4.51
C LYS A 72 8.63 -3.50 3.62
N ILE A 73 7.98 -4.41 2.91
CA ILE A 73 6.79 -4.11 2.11
C ILE A 73 5.64 -3.66 3.02
N ALA A 74 5.38 -4.39 4.10
CA ALA A 74 4.35 -3.99 5.08
C ALA A 74 4.66 -2.63 5.72
N ARG A 75 5.91 -2.36 6.06
CA ARG A 75 6.34 -1.07 6.61
C ARG A 75 6.22 0.07 5.60
N LEU A 76 6.44 -0.19 4.31
CA LEU A 76 6.23 0.81 3.25
C LEU A 76 4.76 1.22 3.15
N VAL A 77 3.85 0.24 3.18
CA VAL A 77 2.40 0.49 3.22
C VAL A 77 2.05 1.33 4.44
N ASP A 78 2.54 0.95 5.62
CA ASP A 78 2.29 1.64 6.88
C ASP A 78 2.82 3.08 6.86
N MET A 79 4.04 3.30 6.38
CA MET A 79 4.65 4.62 6.26
C MET A 79 3.83 5.59 5.41
N TYR A 80 3.40 5.17 4.22
CA TYR A 80 2.57 6.01 3.36
C TYR A 80 1.14 6.16 3.88
N SER A 81 0.61 5.17 4.61
CA SER A 81 -0.71 5.24 5.22
C SER A 81 -0.77 6.24 6.38
N ARG A 82 0.32 6.41 7.12
CA ARG A 82 0.42 7.33 8.27
C ARG A 82 0.72 8.77 7.83
N ARG A 83 -0.10 9.26 6.90
CA ARG A 83 -0.12 10.63 6.35
C ARG A 83 -1.55 11.04 6.11
N PRO A 84 -1.87 12.35 6.04
CA PRO A 84 -3.13 12.76 5.41
C PRO A 84 -3.14 12.30 3.96
N GLN A 85 -4.11 11.45 3.57
CA GLN A 85 -4.06 10.73 2.30
C GLN A 85 -5.34 10.86 1.47
N VAL A 86 -5.16 10.57 0.20
CA VAL A 86 -6.20 10.13 -0.75
C VAL A 86 -5.82 8.72 -1.16
N GLN A 87 -6.77 7.79 -1.17
CA GLN A 87 -6.47 6.37 -1.39
C GLN A 87 -5.79 6.11 -2.73
N GLU A 88 -6.18 6.83 -3.77
CA GLU A 88 -5.59 6.75 -5.11
C GLU A 88 -4.09 7.15 -5.09
N ARG A 89 -3.77 8.23 -4.38
CA ARG A 89 -2.37 8.67 -4.22
C ARG A 89 -1.57 7.70 -3.36
N LEU A 90 -2.14 7.18 -2.27
CA LEU A 90 -1.52 6.16 -1.43
C LEU A 90 -1.10 4.94 -2.26
N THR A 91 -2.02 4.43 -3.08
CA THR A 91 -1.77 3.28 -3.96
C THR A 91 -0.63 3.55 -4.94
N THR A 92 -0.64 4.72 -5.57
CA THR A 92 0.39 5.14 -6.53
C THR A 92 1.75 5.32 -5.86
N GLN A 93 1.80 5.97 -4.70
CA GLN A 93 3.06 6.21 -3.97
C GLN A 93 3.75 4.91 -3.57
N ILE A 94 3.01 3.91 -3.11
CA ILE A 94 3.57 2.59 -2.77
C ILE A 94 4.16 1.93 -4.02
N ALA A 95 3.42 1.92 -5.14
CA ALA A 95 3.90 1.31 -6.38
C ALA A 95 5.15 2.02 -6.92
N ASP A 96 5.18 3.33 -6.94
CA ASP A 96 6.29 4.12 -7.46
C ASP A 96 7.55 3.98 -6.59
N ALA A 97 7.42 3.98 -5.26
CA ALA A 97 8.54 3.73 -4.36
C ALA A 97 9.17 2.34 -4.56
N MET A 98 8.33 1.31 -4.78
CA MET A 98 8.82 -0.03 -5.10
C MET A 98 9.64 -0.03 -6.41
N VAL A 99 9.17 0.69 -7.43
CA VAL A 99 9.89 0.81 -8.72
C VAL A 99 11.21 1.56 -8.55
N GLU A 100 11.19 2.71 -7.90
CA GLU A 100 12.36 3.59 -7.77
C GLU A 100 13.50 2.96 -6.97
N ILE A 101 13.15 2.23 -5.89
CA ILE A 101 14.15 1.73 -4.94
C ILE A 101 14.59 0.31 -5.26
N LEU A 102 13.67 -0.57 -5.63
CA LEU A 102 13.97 -1.99 -5.87
C LEU A 102 14.25 -2.32 -7.35
N ASN A 103 13.86 -1.43 -8.26
CA ASN A 103 13.98 -1.63 -9.70
C ASN A 103 13.48 -3.03 -10.16
N PRO A 104 12.26 -3.43 -9.79
CA PRO A 104 11.70 -4.73 -10.17
C PRO A 104 11.27 -4.74 -11.64
N LEU A 105 11.00 -5.92 -12.18
CA LEU A 105 10.43 -6.07 -13.54
C LEU A 105 8.98 -5.61 -13.61
N GLY A 106 8.24 -5.68 -12.51
CA GLY A 106 6.86 -5.20 -12.42
C GLY A 106 6.39 -5.06 -10.99
N VAL A 107 5.38 -4.23 -10.79
CA VAL A 107 4.72 -4.01 -9.48
C VAL A 107 3.22 -3.95 -9.67
N ILE A 108 2.48 -4.50 -8.72
CA ILE A 108 1.04 -4.33 -8.55
C ILE A 108 0.73 -3.97 -7.09
N VAL A 109 -0.09 -2.97 -6.89
CA VAL A 109 -0.63 -2.60 -5.58
C VAL A 109 -2.15 -2.52 -5.70
N ILE A 110 -2.86 -3.20 -4.82
CA ILE A 110 -4.33 -3.13 -4.71
C ILE A 110 -4.65 -2.79 -3.26
N ILE A 111 -5.48 -1.76 -3.05
CA ILE A 111 -5.95 -1.35 -1.73
C ILE A 111 -7.47 -1.39 -1.72
N ASP A 112 -8.05 -2.02 -0.70
CA ASP A 112 -9.48 -2.14 -0.48
C ASP A 112 -9.82 -1.60 0.92
N CYS A 113 -10.52 -0.46 0.99
CA CYS A 113 -10.79 0.23 2.24
C CYS A 113 -12.25 0.67 2.38
N GLU A 114 -12.70 0.75 3.62
CA GLU A 114 -13.87 1.50 4.06
C GLU A 114 -13.43 2.92 4.45
N HIS A 115 -14.16 3.92 3.98
CA HIS A 115 -13.93 5.32 4.31
C HIS A 115 -14.98 5.82 5.31
N LEU A 116 -14.55 6.15 6.54
CA LEU A 116 -15.49 6.63 7.56
C LEU A 116 -16.10 8.00 7.21
N CYS A 117 -15.45 8.79 6.36
CA CYS A 117 -16.06 10.01 5.82
C CYS A 117 -17.31 9.74 4.98
N MET A 118 -17.46 8.52 4.44
CA MET A 118 -18.66 8.07 3.72
C MET A 118 -19.61 7.25 4.57
N SER A 119 -19.11 6.42 5.50
CA SER A 119 -19.95 5.48 6.24
C SER A 119 -20.58 6.07 7.49
N MET A 120 -19.83 6.85 8.28
CA MET A 120 -20.31 7.37 9.56
C MET A 120 -21.01 8.74 9.46
N ARG A 121 -20.79 9.44 8.37
CA ARG A 121 -21.35 10.78 8.10
C ARG A 121 -21.54 10.98 6.59
N GLY A 122 -21.98 12.16 6.16
CA GLY A 122 -22.19 12.49 4.74
C GLY A 122 -23.26 11.58 4.12
N VAL A 123 -22.88 10.79 3.14
CA VAL A 123 -23.81 9.88 2.43
C VAL A 123 -24.24 8.65 3.25
N LYS A 124 -23.56 8.35 4.36
CA LYS A 124 -23.87 7.26 5.30
C LYS A 124 -24.01 5.88 4.64
N LYS A 125 -23.02 5.49 3.85
CA LYS A 125 -22.99 4.19 3.14
C LYS A 125 -21.95 3.28 3.78
N SER A 126 -22.34 2.60 4.86
CA SER A 126 -21.45 1.75 5.67
C SER A 126 -20.93 0.48 4.97
N ASN A 127 -21.62 0.01 3.93
CA ASN A 127 -21.20 -1.18 3.19
C ASN A 127 -20.39 -0.84 1.92
N ALA A 128 -20.22 0.44 1.60
CA ALA A 128 -19.45 0.86 0.45
C ALA A 128 -17.96 0.70 0.73
N ARG A 129 -17.25 0.09 -0.22
CA ARG A 129 -15.80 -0.07 -0.19
C ARG A 129 -15.18 0.57 -1.42
N THR A 130 -14.00 1.14 -1.24
CA THR A 130 -13.24 1.72 -2.33
C THR A 130 -12.06 0.81 -2.64
N ILE A 131 -11.95 0.38 -3.90
CA ILE A 131 -10.83 -0.44 -4.37
C ILE A 131 -10.03 0.40 -5.36
N THR A 132 -8.73 0.53 -5.10
CA THR A 132 -7.79 1.22 -5.99
C THR A 132 -6.65 0.29 -6.38
N SER A 133 -6.12 0.46 -7.58
CA SER A 133 -4.99 -0.34 -8.06
C SER A 133 -3.98 0.51 -8.80
N ALA A 134 -2.70 0.12 -8.71
CA ALA A 134 -1.61 0.66 -9.50
C ALA A 134 -0.75 -0.49 -10.01
N VAL A 135 -0.42 -0.46 -11.30
CA VAL A 135 0.43 -1.46 -11.94
C VAL A 135 1.59 -0.79 -12.67
N ARG A 136 2.77 -1.43 -12.64
CA ARG A 136 3.99 -0.94 -13.30
C ARG A 136 4.71 -2.09 -13.99
N GLY A 137 5.46 -1.76 -15.03
CA GLY A 137 6.31 -2.72 -15.74
C GLY A 137 5.55 -3.92 -16.31
N ALA A 138 6.10 -5.11 -16.15
CA ALA A 138 5.56 -6.35 -16.70
C ALA A 138 4.14 -6.69 -16.20
N LEU A 139 3.72 -6.16 -15.06
CA LEU A 139 2.36 -6.34 -14.55
C LEU A 139 1.31 -5.45 -15.24
N GLN A 140 1.72 -4.59 -16.17
CA GLN A 140 0.79 -3.91 -17.08
C GLN A 140 0.25 -4.87 -18.17
N ASN A 141 0.96 -5.96 -18.46
CA ASN A 141 0.47 -7.00 -19.37
C ASN A 141 -0.77 -7.69 -18.78
N THR A 142 -1.78 -7.91 -19.63
CA THR A 142 -3.08 -8.44 -19.19
C THR A 142 -2.97 -9.82 -18.55
N ALA A 143 -2.15 -10.72 -19.10
CA ALA A 143 -2.01 -12.10 -18.59
C ALA A 143 -1.34 -12.13 -17.22
N THR A 144 -0.20 -11.44 -17.06
CA THR A 144 0.51 -11.37 -15.77
C THR A 144 -0.30 -10.64 -14.70
N ARG A 145 -1.02 -9.60 -15.10
CA ARG A 145 -1.94 -8.90 -14.18
C ARG A 145 -3.08 -9.82 -13.72
N ALA A 146 -3.68 -10.59 -14.64
CA ALA A 146 -4.77 -11.52 -14.30
C ALA A 146 -4.29 -12.60 -13.33
N GLU A 147 -3.09 -13.15 -13.54
CA GLU A 147 -2.45 -14.08 -12.61
C GLU A 147 -2.29 -13.47 -11.21
N ALA A 148 -1.71 -12.28 -11.13
CA ALA A 148 -1.50 -11.57 -9.86
C ALA A 148 -2.83 -11.31 -9.14
N ILE A 149 -3.85 -10.84 -9.84
CA ILE A 149 -5.19 -10.61 -9.28
C ILE A 149 -5.80 -11.92 -8.78
N SER A 150 -5.68 -13.01 -9.55
CA SER A 150 -6.17 -14.33 -9.16
C SER A 150 -5.51 -14.80 -7.85
N LEU A 151 -4.19 -14.66 -7.72
CA LEU A 151 -3.47 -15.02 -6.49
C LEU A 151 -3.85 -14.12 -5.30
N ILE A 152 -4.22 -12.88 -5.53
CA ILE A 152 -4.68 -11.96 -4.49
C ILE A 152 -6.10 -12.30 -4.04
N THR A 153 -7.00 -12.63 -4.95
CA THR A 153 -8.44 -12.79 -4.67
C THR A 153 -8.85 -14.21 -4.29
N ASN A 154 -8.13 -15.23 -4.75
CA ASN A 154 -8.42 -16.62 -4.40
C ASN A 154 -7.90 -16.95 -2.99
N ARG A 155 -8.83 -17.20 -2.10
CA ARG A 155 -8.59 -17.63 -0.71
C ARG A 155 -8.77 -19.12 -0.54
#